data_3f508c182de65521ecbe52d801c002c3
#
_entry.id   3f508c182de65521ecbe52d801c002c3
#
_cell.length_a   1.000
_cell.length_b   1.000
_cell.length_c   1.000
_cell.angle_alpha   90.00
_cell.angle_beta   90.00
_cell.angle_gamma   90.00
#
_symmetry.space_group_name_H-M   'P 1'
#
loop_
_entity.id
_entity.type
_entity.pdbx_description
1 polymer ?
#
loop_
_entity_poly.entity_id
_entity_poly.type
_entity_poly.pdbx_seq_one_letter_code
_entity_poly.pdbx_strand_id
1 'polypeptide(L)'
;HKLGGDAIPADLAASFWTGLRDQGDEFFIGAERAVAGGARLWRLSVPSTTPELKLHGEQLIEWGGAQRWVVTPLEPRALREAAAAVGGHATLFRALDKSGGVFAPLSAPLAAIHRRLKASFDPHGVFNPGRLYPDL
;
A
#
# COMPACT_ATOMS: atom_id res chain seq x y z
N HIS A 1 -30.64 -7.52 9.10
CA HIS A 1 -30.88 -7.81 10.53
C HIS A 1 -30.59 -9.26 10.98
N LYS A 2 -30.14 -10.15 10.08
CA LYS A 2 -29.81 -11.54 10.46
C LYS A 2 -28.54 -11.66 11.32
N LEU A 3 -27.64 -10.66 11.27
CA LEU A 3 -26.37 -10.67 11.98
C LEU A 3 -26.39 -9.87 13.30
N GLY A 4 -27.46 -9.14 13.59
CA GLY A 4 -27.52 -8.21 14.72
C GLY A 4 -26.66 -6.96 14.51
N GLY A 5 -26.56 -6.13 15.54
CA GLY A 5 -25.79 -4.88 15.54
C GLY A 5 -26.64 -3.62 15.47
N ASP A 6 -26.04 -2.48 15.75
CA ASP A 6 -26.68 -1.17 15.74
C ASP A 6 -26.35 -0.43 14.44
N ALA A 7 -27.33 0.33 13.94
CA ALA A 7 -27.12 1.17 12.77
C ALA A 7 -26.33 2.43 13.15
N ILE A 8 -25.26 2.71 12.45
CA ILE A 8 -24.50 3.98 12.60
C ILE A 8 -25.31 5.09 11.89
N PRO A 9 -25.55 6.26 12.53
CA PRO A 9 -26.15 7.41 11.89
C PRO A 9 -25.41 7.79 10.59
N ALA A 10 -26.16 8.17 9.56
CA ALA A 10 -25.63 8.40 8.22
C ALA A 10 -24.58 9.51 8.15
N ASP A 11 -24.74 10.57 8.94
CA ASP A 11 -23.81 11.69 9.05
C ASP A 11 -22.46 11.26 9.69
N LEU A 12 -22.52 10.45 10.74
CA LEU A 12 -21.32 9.87 11.37
C LEU A 12 -20.61 8.91 10.42
N ALA A 13 -21.35 8.06 9.73
CA ALA A 13 -20.79 7.16 8.72
C ALA A 13 -20.13 7.94 7.57
N ALA A 14 -20.77 9.01 7.09
CA ALA A 14 -20.22 9.87 6.03
C ALA A 14 -18.93 10.57 6.48
N SER A 15 -18.91 11.13 7.69
CA SER A 15 -17.70 11.73 8.27
C SER A 15 -16.57 10.74 8.41
N PHE A 16 -16.84 9.54 8.93
CA PHE A 16 -15.85 8.48 9.07
C PHE A 16 -15.23 8.09 7.71
N TRP A 17 -16.09 7.79 6.73
CA TRP A 17 -15.61 7.39 5.40
C TRP A 17 -14.87 8.51 4.66
N THR A 18 -15.27 9.76 4.86
CA THR A 18 -14.55 10.92 4.32
C THR A 18 -13.16 11.05 4.95
N GLY A 19 -13.07 10.95 6.28
CA GLY A 19 -11.79 10.97 6.99
C GLY A 19 -10.84 9.87 6.53
N LEU A 20 -11.36 8.66 6.38
CA LEU A 20 -10.57 7.52 5.90
C LEU A 20 -10.11 7.70 4.45
N ARG A 21 -11.03 8.09 3.55
CA ARG A 21 -10.75 8.34 2.13
C ARG A 21 -9.67 9.42 1.94
N ASP A 22 -9.79 10.51 2.68
CA ASP A 22 -8.93 11.68 2.56
C ASP A 22 -7.67 11.57 3.44
N GLN A 23 -7.50 10.43 4.12
CA GLN A 23 -6.37 10.12 5.01
C GLN A 23 -6.23 11.15 6.16
N GLY A 24 -7.35 11.68 6.62
CA GLY A 24 -7.44 12.62 7.73
C GLY A 24 -7.86 11.96 9.05
N ASP A 25 -7.96 10.62 9.10
CA ASP A 25 -8.28 9.89 10.31
C ASP A 25 -7.08 9.76 11.25
N GLU A 26 -7.33 9.25 12.43
CA GLU A 26 -6.35 9.13 13.51
C GLU A 26 -5.11 8.30 13.10
N PHE A 27 -5.32 7.20 12.36
CA PHE A 27 -4.24 6.36 11.87
C PHE A 27 -3.30 7.13 10.93
N PHE A 28 -3.85 7.82 9.92
CA PHE A 28 -3.02 8.52 8.93
C PHE A 28 -2.34 9.76 9.51
N ILE A 29 -2.98 10.45 10.46
CA ILE A 29 -2.34 11.55 11.22
C ILE A 29 -1.17 11.02 12.04
N GLY A 30 -1.34 9.88 12.72
CA GLY A 30 -0.26 9.18 13.43
C GLY A 30 0.86 8.74 12.50
N ALA A 31 0.49 8.16 11.34
CA ALA A 31 1.43 7.75 10.32
C ALA A 31 2.30 8.89 9.79
N GLU A 32 1.72 10.08 9.57
CA GLU A 32 2.46 11.24 9.10
C GLU A 32 3.52 11.69 10.11
N ARG A 33 3.16 11.73 11.39
CA ARG A 33 4.11 12.04 12.48
C ARG A 33 5.24 10.99 12.57
N ALA A 34 4.89 9.71 12.48
CA ALA A 34 5.87 8.64 12.52
C ALA A 34 6.83 8.69 11.31
N VAL A 35 6.32 9.01 10.12
CA VAL A 35 7.15 9.18 8.91
C VAL A 35 8.09 10.37 9.07
N ALA A 36 7.65 11.48 9.67
CA ALA A 36 8.53 12.60 9.99
C ALA A 36 9.63 12.19 10.99
N GLY A 37 9.37 11.21 11.85
CA GLY A 37 10.35 10.57 12.76
C GLY A 37 11.20 9.47 12.13
N GLY A 38 11.11 9.22 10.81
CA GLY A 38 11.92 8.23 10.10
C GLY A 38 11.27 6.87 9.88
N ALA A 39 10.04 6.65 10.34
CA ALA A 39 9.28 5.45 9.97
C ALA A 39 8.84 5.51 8.49
N ARG A 40 8.24 4.43 8.03
CA ARG A 40 7.73 4.30 6.65
C ARG A 40 6.27 3.89 6.68
N LEU A 41 5.44 4.51 5.85
CA LEU A 41 4.06 4.08 5.62
C LEU A 41 4.02 3.21 4.37
N TRP A 42 3.58 1.98 4.57
CA TRP A 42 3.43 0.97 3.53
C TRP A 42 1.96 0.69 3.24
N ARG A 43 1.66 0.42 1.98
CA ARG A 43 0.39 -0.15 1.55
C ARG A 43 0.64 -1.57 1.02
N LEU A 44 0.07 -2.55 1.69
CA LEU A 44 0.12 -3.95 1.29
C LEU A 44 -1.19 -4.31 0.58
N SER A 45 -1.08 -5.02 -0.52
CA SER A 45 -2.20 -5.68 -1.19
C SER A 45 -2.00 -7.18 -1.05
N VAL A 46 -2.94 -7.85 -0.41
CA VAL A 46 -2.88 -9.28 -0.08
C VAL A 46 -4.23 -9.93 -0.36
N PRO A 47 -4.33 -11.26 -0.50
CA PRO A 47 -5.63 -11.93 -0.53
C PRO A 47 -6.49 -11.54 0.69
N SER A 48 -7.78 -11.29 0.51
CA SER A 48 -8.68 -10.85 1.59
C SER A 48 -8.77 -11.84 2.74
N THR A 49 -8.52 -13.11 2.48
CA THR A 49 -8.51 -14.21 3.46
C THR A 49 -7.17 -14.33 4.22
N THR A 50 -6.19 -13.48 3.91
CA THR A 50 -4.89 -13.51 4.60
C THR A 50 -5.08 -13.21 6.08
N PRO A 51 -4.56 -14.07 6.99
CA PRO A 51 -4.61 -13.81 8.42
C PRO A 51 -3.81 -12.56 8.79
N GLU A 52 -3.88 -12.16 10.05
CA GLU A 52 -3.08 -11.06 10.56
C GLU A 52 -1.59 -11.28 10.27
N LEU A 53 -0.97 -10.29 9.64
CA LEU A 53 0.47 -10.28 9.44
C LEU A 53 1.13 -9.75 10.72
N LYS A 54 1.94 -10.57 11.36
CA LYS A 54 2.67 -10.21 12.59
C LYS A 54 3.85 -9.28 12.27
N LEU A 55 3.52 -8.11 11.76
CA LEU A 55 4.49 -7.05 11.46
C LEU A 55 4.57 -6.08 12.64
N HIS A 56 5.79 -5.67 12.97
CA HIS A 56 5.97 -4.61 13.97
C HIS A 56 5.48 -3.28 13.41
N GLY A 57 4.65 -2.59 14.18
CA GLY A 57 4.11 -1.27 13.84
C GLY A 57 2.58 -1.23 13.89
N GLU A 58 2.05 -0.03 13.75
CA GLU A 58 0.62 0.20 13.72
C GLU A 58 0.04 -0.20 12.36
N GLN A 59 -1.14 -0.81 12.36
CA GLN A 59 -1.78 -1.32 11.14
C GLN A 59 -3.23 -0.87 11.04
N LEU A 60 -3.65 -0.54 9.82
CA LEU A 60 -5.05 -0.32 9.45
C LEU A 60 -5.42 -1.31 8.34
N ILE A 61 -6.52 -2.01 8.52
CA ILE A 61 -7.02 -3.02 7.56
C ILE A 61 -8.29 -2.51 6.90
N GLU A 62 -8.28 -2.50 5.58
CA GLU A 62 -9.36 -2.04 4.74
C GLU A 62 -9.73 -3.06 3.65
N TRP A 63 -10.76 -2.74 2.87
CA TRP A 63 -11.19 -3.50 1.69
C TRP A 63 -11.42 -4.98 2.01
N GLY A 64 -12.12 -5.25 3.11
CA GLY A 64 -12.42 -6.62 3.52
C GLY A 64 -11.16 -7.47 3.79
N GLY A 65 -10.07 -6.82 4.22
CA GLY A 65 -8.80 -7.48 4.54
C GLY A 65 -7.77 -7.50 3.41
N ALA A 66 -8.14 -7.06 2.20
CA ALA A 66 -7.24 -7.10 1.04
C ALA A 66 -6.23 -5.95 1.00
N GLN A 67 -6.55 -4.79 1.55
CA GLN A 67 -5.64 -3.67 1.68
C GLN A 67 -5.25 -3.47 3.14
N ARG A 68 -3.95 -3.33 3.38
CA ARG A 68 -3.42 -3.08 4.72
C ARG A 68 -2.40 -1.97 4.68
N TRP A 69 -2.57 -1.03 5.58
CA TRP A 69 -1.60 0.01 5.84
C TRP A 69 -0.74 -0.40 7.03
N VAL A 70 0.55 -0.15 6.95
CA VAL A 70 1.50 -0.49 8.02
C VAL A 70 2.47 0.68 8.19
N VAL A 71 2.51 1.22 9.40
CA VAL A 71 3.52 2.23 9.80
C VAL A 71 4.61 1.53 10.57
N THR A 72 5.83 1.53 10.06
CA THR A 72 6.91 0.74 10.67
C THR A 72 8.30 1.28 10.31
N PRO A 73 9.29 1.14 11.19
CA PRO A 73 10.70 1.37 10.87
C PRO A 73 11.35 0.18 10.16
N LEU A 74 10.66 -0.95 9.99
CA LEU A 74 11.22 -2.16 9.36
C LEU A 74 11.77 -1.86 7.96
N GLU A 75 12.82 -2.59 7.61
CA GLU A 75 13.44 -2.46 6.31
C GLU A 75 12.51 -2.90 5.16
N PRO A 76 12.61 -2.23 3.98
CA PRO A 76 11.76 -2.49 2.82
C PRO A 76 11.69 -3.97 2.42
N ARG A 77 12.80 -4.67 2.54
CA ARG A 77 12.89 -6.10 2.21
C ARG A 77 11.94 -6.93 3.07
N ALA A 78 11.92 -6.71 4.38
CA ALA A 78 11.09 -7.47 5.31
C ALA A 78 9.59 -7.33 4.99
N LEU A 79 9.13 -6.11 4.65
CA LEU A 79 7.75 -5.84 4.27
C LEU A 79 7.37 -6.52 2.95
N ARG A 80 8.27 -6.47 1.96
CA ARG A 80 8.06 -7.10 0.65
C ARG A 80 8.03 -8.63 0.76
N GLU A 81 8.94 -9.21 1.53
CA GLU A 81 8.99 -10.65 1.78
C GLU A 81 7.72 -11.14 2.53
N ALA A 82 7.29 -10.40 3.55
CA ALA A 82 6.07 -10.74 4.29
C ALA A 82 4.82 -10.69 3.41
N ALA A 83 4.68 -9.67 2.56
CA ALA A 83 3.56 -9.58 1.62
C ALA A 83 3.64 -10.68 0.55
N ALA A 84 4.82 -10.95 -0.01
CA ALA A 84 5.03 -11.97 -1.04
C ALA A 84 4.76 -13.38 -0.51
N ALA A 85 5.12 -13.67 0.75
CA ALA A 85 4.88 -14.97 1.39
C ALA A 85 3.40 -15.36 1.43
N VAL A 86 2.49 -14.38 1.38
CA VAL A 86 1.04 -14.60 1.36
C VAL A 86 0.42 -14.35 -0.03
N GLY A 87 1.24 -14.25 -1.07
CA GLY A 87 0.78 -14.02 -2.44
C GLY A 87 0.40 -12.57 -2.76
N GLY A 88 0.85 -11.63 -1.93
CA GLY A 88 0.61 -10.19 -2.09
C GLY A 88 1.85 -9.40 -2.51
N HIS A 89 1.74 -8.08 -2.41
CA HIS A 89 2.84 -7.16 -2.64
C HIS A 89 2.75 -5.94 -1.72
N ALA A 90 3.89 -5.26 -1.51
CA ALA A 90 3.98 -4.07 -0.70
C ALA A 90 4.47 -2.87 -1.51
N THR A 91 3.82 -1.73 -1.36
CA THR A 91 4.18 -0.44 -1.95
C THR A 91 4.60 0.52 -0.86
N LEU A 92 5.75 1.15 -0.99
CA LEU A 92 6.21 2.22 -0.10
C LEU A 92 5.42 3.50 -0.40
N PHE A 93 4.46 3.83 0.44
CA PHE A 93 3.53 4.92 0.19
C PHE A 93 4.11 6.28 0.62
N ARG A 94 4.57 6.39 1.87
CA ARG A 94 5.25 7.59 2.40
C ARG A 94 6.52 7.21 3.14
N ALA A 95 7.60 7.93 2.86
CA ALA A 95 8.89 7.85 3.57
C ALA A 95 9.71 9.11 3.28
N LEU A 96 10.64 9.44 4.16
CA LEU A 96 11.64 10.49 3.93
C LEU A 96 12.61 10.09 2.81
N ASP A 97 13.01 8.81 2.79
CA ASP A 97 13.85 8.25 1.74
C ASP A 97 13.12 7.13 0.99
N LYS A 98 13.05 7.24 -0.33
CA LYS A 98 12.46 6.27 -1.26
C LYS A 98 13.48 5.69 -2.24
N SER A 99 14.78 5.91 -2.02
CA SER A 99 15.88 5.43 -2.89
C SER A 99 15.88 3.92 -3.06
N GLY A 100 15.40 3.16 -2.06
CA GLY A 100 15.22 1.71 -2.12
C GLY A 100 14.07 1.23 -3.02
N GLY A 101 13.43 2.13 -3.77
CA GLY A 101 12.32 1.85 -4.67
C GLY A 101 10.97 1.86 -3.97
N VAL A 102 9.95 2.28 -4.70
CA VAL A 102 8.55 2.43 -4.21
C VAL A 102 7.77 1.14 -4.38
N PHE A 103 7.83 0.55 -5.56
CA PHE A 103 7.07 -0.64 -5.94
C PHE A 103 7.85 -1.93 -5.66
N ALA A 104 7.11 -3.02 -5.48
CA ALA A 104 7.72 -4.34 -5.42
C ALA A 104 8.39 -4.67 -6.78
N PRO A 105 9.58 -5.27 -6.79
CA PRO A 105 10.22 -5.71 -8.03
C PRO A 105 9.31 -6.66 -8.81
N LEU A 106 9.25 -6.47 -10.13
CA LEU A 106 8.49 -7.35 -11.01
C LEU A 106 9.23 -8.68 -11.20
N SER A 107 8.46 -9.78 -11.29
CA SER A 107 9.01 -11.03 -11.80
C SER A 107 9.43 -10.88 -13.27
N ALA A 108 10.39 -11.67 -13.74
CA ALA A 108 10.89 -11.55 -15.12
C ALA A 108 9.78 -11.66 -16.19
N PRO A 109 8.79 -12.58 -16.10
CA PRO A 109 7.67 -12.62 -17.05
C PRO A 109 6.83 -11.35 -17.01
N LEU A 110 6.55 -10.82 -15.80
CA LEU A 110 5.74 -9.65 -15.63
C LEU A 110 6.46 -8.39 -16.15
N ALA A 111 7.75 -8.26 -15.89
CA ALA A 111 8.58 -7.19 -16.44
C ALA A 111 8.60 -7.20 -17.98
N ALA A 112 8.66 -8.38 -18.59
CA ALA A 112 8.59 -8.51 -20.05
C ALA A 112 7.25 -8.05 -20.62
N ILE A 113 6.13 -8.34 -19.93
CA ILE A 113 4.79 -7.86 -20.31
C ILE A 113 4.72 -6.34 -20.18
N HIS A 114 5.20 -5.77 -19.06
CA HIS A 114 5.21 -4.33 -18.84
C HIS A 114 6.02 -3.58 -19.92
N ARG A 115 7.22 -4.09 -20.28
CA ARG A 115 8.02 -3.48 -21.35
C ARG A 115 7.31 -3.50 -22.70
N ARG A 116 6.69 -4.63 -23.07
CA ARG A 116 5.91 -4.71 -24.33
C ARG A 116 4.71 -3.77 -24.32
N LEU A 117 4.00 -3.68 -23.20
CA LEU A 117 2.89 -2.77 -23.03
C LEU A 117 3.37 -1.32 -23.15
N LYS A 118 4.43 -0.95 -22.44
CA LYS A 118 5.04 0.39 -22.56
C LYS A 118 5.43 0.72 -23.99
N ALA A 119 6.13 -0.16 -24.69
CA ALA A 119 6.53 0.05 -26.07
C ALA A 119 5.33 0.18 -27.04
N SER A 120 4.21 -0.49 -26.74
CA SER A 120 3.00 -0.39 -27.54
C SER A 120 2.27 0.95 -27.38
N PHE A 121 2.19 1.47 -26.15
CA PHE A 121 1.49 2.72 -25.86
C PHE A 121 2.39 3.95 -25.97
N ASP A 122 3.68 3.78 -25.78
CA ASP A 122 4.68 4.87 -25.81
C ASP A 122 5.93 4.42 -26.57
N PRO A 123 5.82 4.25 -27.89
CA PRO A 123 6.93 3.76 -28.72
C PRO A 123 8.15 4.68 -28.74
N HIS A 124 7.96 5.96 -28.39
CA HIS A 124 9.05 6.94 -28.33
C HIS A 124 9.62 7.15 -26.93
N GLY A 125 9.07 6.49 -25.91
CA GLY A 125 9.57 6.56 -24.53
C GLY A 125 9.48 7.93 -23.87
N VAL A 126 8.47 8.75 -24.24
CA VAL A 126 8.33 10.13 -23.75
C VAL A 126 7.51 10.27 -22.48
N PHE A 127 6.67 9.27 -22.14
CA PHE A 127 5.77 9.35 -21.01
C PHE A 127 6.40 8.74 -19.74
N ASN A 128 6.67 9.59 -18.77
CA ASN A 128 7.12 9.20 -17.41
C ASN A 128 8.25 8.15 -17.37
N PRO A 129 9.35 8.33 -18.11
CA PRO A 129 10.44 7.36 -18.12
C PRO A 129 10.99 7.16 -16.70
N GLY A 130 11.17 5.92 -16.29
CA GLY A 130 11.74 5.55 -14.97
C GLY A 130 10.86 5.86 -13.75
N ARG A 131 9.62 6.34 -13.93
CA ARG A 131 8.75 6.72 -12.79
C ARG A 131 8.20 5.52 -12.03
N LEU A 132 7.84 4.46 -12.73
CA LEU A 132 7.29 3.25 -12.13
C LEU A 132 8.40 2.26 -11.78
N TYR A 133 9.23 1.97 -12.76
CA TYR A 133 10.43 1.15 -12.65
C TYR A 133 11.55 1.82 -13.45
N PRO A 134 12.83 1.69 -13.03
CA PRO A 134 13.95 2.40 -13.67
C PRO A 134 14.12 2.08 -15.16
N ASP A 135 13.64 0.92 -15.60
CA ASP A 135 13.79 0.40 -16.96
C ASP A 135 12.49 0.50 -17.81
N LEU A 136 11.51 1.32 -17.34
CA LEU A 136 10.23 1.54 -18.05
C LEU A 136 9.96 3.00 -18.36
#